data_929c3f51689490a0a19e4018e14e3353
#
_entry.id   929c3f51689490a0a19e4018e14e3353
#
_cell.length_a   1.000
_cell.length_b   1.000
_cell.length_c   1.000
_cell.angle_alpha   90.00
_cell.angle_beta   90.00
_cell.angle_gamma   90.00
#
_symmetry.space_group_name_H-M   'P 1'
#
loop_
_entity.id
_entity.type
_entity.pdbx_description
1 polymer ?
#
loop_
_entity_poly.entity_id
_entity_poly.type
_entity_poly.pdbx_seq_one_letter_code
_entity_poly.pdbx_strand_id
1 'polypeptide(L)'
;SGDYNAVEQACKVLTEKGARRAMILPVSGAFHSKLMIEAKNELTKAINEAKFNAPICPIYQNVNGLGETSVDNIKKNLISQLTSPVRWTQSVNQMIKDGATEFVEIGPGKVLQGLIKKINREILTTTPLL
;
A
#
# COMPACT_ATOMS: atom_id res chain seq x y z
N SER A 1 12.24 -3.76 2.72
CA SER A 1 12.13 -4.90 1.79
C SER A 1 13.44 -5.04 1.03
N GLY A 2 13.92 -6.26 0.81
CA GLY A 2 15.19 -6.48 0.15
C GLY A 2 15.65 -7.95 0.26
N ASP A 3 16.94 -8.18 0.05
CA ASP A 3 17.57 -9.47 0.29
C ASP A 3 17.35 -9.94 1.72
N TYR A 4 17.14 -11.26 1.90
CA TYR A 4 16.77 -11.81 3.21
C TYR A 4 17.86 -11.56 4.27
N ASN A 5 19.12 -11.83 3.94
CA ASN A 5 20.22 -11.66 4.88
C ASN A 5 20.44 -10.19 5.25
N ALA A 6 20.29 -9.29 4.27
CA ALA A 6 20.37 -7.84 4.51
C ALA A 6 19.24 -7.35 5.42
N VAL A 7 18.00 -7.85 5.25
CA VAL A 7 16.86 -7.50 6.11
C VAL A 7 17.05 -8.05 7.52
N GLU A 8 17.54 -9.30 7.66
CA GLU A 8 17.85 -9.88 8.96
C GLU A 8 18.90 -9.07 9.71
N GLN A 9 19.99 -8.72 9.03
CA GLN A 9 21.03 -7.86 9.61
C GLN A 9 20.51 -6.49 10.00
N ALA A 10 19.64 -5.89 9.18
CA ALA A 10 19.00 -4.60 9.51
C ALA A 10 18.14 -4.72 10.78
N CYS A 11 17.40 -5.83 10.97
CA CYS A 11 16.63 -6.05 12.18
C CYS A 11 17.53 -6.11 13.43
N LYS A 12 18.68 -6.79 13.36
CA LYS A 12 19.66 -6.85 14.46
C LYS A 12 20.17 -5.45 14.80
N VAL A 13 20.67 -4.71 13.81
CA VAL A 13 21.20 -3.35 14.00
C VAL A 13 20.14 -2.39 14.56
N LEU A 14 18.91 -2.47 14.06
CA LEU A 14 17.82 -1.62 14.57
C LEU A 14 17.50 -1.93 16.04
N THR A 15 17.51 -3.20 16.43
CA THR A 15 17.28 -3.60 17.83
C THR A 15 18.40 -3.07 18.72
N GLU A 16 19.68 -3.20 18.32
CA GLU A 16 20.82 -2.66 19.05
C GLU A 16 20.76 -1.14 19.20
N LYS A 17 20.19 -0.43 18.21
CA LYS A 17 19.97 1.02 18.25
C LYS A 17 18.70 1.44 19.00
N GLY A 18 18.04 0.52 19.70
CA GLY A 18 16.90 0.82 20.55
C GLY A 18 15.53 0.78 19.86
N ALA A 19 15.42 0.17 18.68
CA ALA A 19 14.11 -0.06 18.10
C ALA A 19 13.26 -0.96 19.00
N ARG A 20 12.08 -0.50 19.38
CA ARG A 20 11.16 -1.24 20.25
C ARG A 20 10.76 -2.60 19.67
N ARG A 21 10.73 -2.71 18.33
CA ARG A 21 10.40 -3.95 17.62
C ARG A 21 10.99 -3.90 16.22
N ALA A 22 11.75 -4.89 15.85
CA ALA A 22 12.23 -5.16 14.49
C ALA A 22 11.98 -6.64 14.19
N MET A 23 11.25 -6.94 13.10
CA MET A 23 10.88 -8.32 12.78
C MET A 23 10.73 -8.51 11.27
N ILE A 24 11.07 -9.69 10.80
CA ILE A 24 10.80 -10.13 9.43
C ILE A 24 9.32 -10.51 9.35
N LEU A 25 8.63 -9.98 8.34
CA LEU A 25 7.26 -10.35 8.06
C LEU A 25 7.21 -11.69 7.28
N PRO A 26 6.23 -12.57 7.55
CA PRO A 26 6.07 -13.84 6.84
C PRO A 26 5.45 -13.60 5.45
N VAL A 27 6.21 -12.99 4.55
CA VAL A 27 5.81 -12.71 3.16
C VAL A 27 6.71 -13.47 2.19
N SER A 28 6.17 -13.87 1.04
CA SER A 28 6.83 -14.73 0.07
C SER A 28 7.78 -14.00 -0.89
N GLY A 29 7.90 -12.67 -0.80
CA GLY A 29 8.73 -11.91 -1.73
C GLY A 29 9.14 -10.54 -1.21
N ALA A 30 10.13 -9.94 -1.87
CA ALA A 30 10.65 -8.61 -1.56
C ALA A 30 9.77 -7.51 -2.19
N PHE A 31 8.44 -7.57 -1.97
CA PHE A 31 7.49 -6.60 -2.49
C PHE A 31 7.90 -5.16 -2.16
N HIS A 32 7.57 -4.25 -3.05
CA HIS A 32 7.89 -2.82 -2.93
C HIS A 32 9.40 -2.52 -2.96
N SER A 33 10.19 -3.37 -3.65
CA SER A 33 11.62 -3.20 -3.85
C SER A 33 12.03 -3.44 -5.31
N LYS A 34 13.27 -3.08 -5.65
CA LYS A 34 13.84 -3.31 -7.00
C LYS A 34 13.94 -4.80 -7.37
N LEU A 35 13.92 -5.70 -6.40
CA LEU A 35 13.96 -7.15 -6.65
C LEU A 35 12.68 -7.68 -7.34
N MET A 36 11.61 -6.87 -7.39
CA MET A 36 10.36 -7.20 -8.07
C MET A 36 10.30 -6.76 -9.54
N ILE A 37 11.44 -6.40 -10.15
CA ILE A 37 11.45 -5.80 -11.49
C ILE A 37 10.96 -6.77 -12.58
N GLU A 38 11.27 -8.05 -12.46
CA GLU A 38 10.82 -9.08 -13.42
C GLU A 38 9.30 -9.24 -13.36
N ALA A 39 8.75 -9.42 -12.16
CA ALA A 39 7.31 -9.49 -11.95
C ALA A 39 6.60 -8.20 -12.39
N LYS A 40 7.25 -7.03 -12.21
CA LYS A 40 6.74 -5.76 -12.74
C LYS A 40 6.64 -5.76 -14.26
N ASN A 41 7.62 -6.33 -14.96
CA ASN A 41 7.61 -6.38 -16.43
C ASN A 41 6.46 -7.25 -16.96
N GLU A 42 6.18 -8.39 -16.31
CA GLU A 42 5.03 -9.24 -16.63
C GLU A 42 3.70 -8.55 -16.34
N LEU A 43 3.58 -7.96 -15.14
CA LEU A 43 2.40 -7.21 -14.75
C LEU A 43 2.14 -6.03 -15.71
N THR A 44 3.19 -5.38 -16.20
CA THR A 44 3.06 -4.27 -17.16
C THR A 44 2.38 -4.72 -18.44
N LYS A 45 2.72 -5.91 -18.97
CA LYS A 45 2.07 -6.46 -20.16
C LYS A 45 0.58 -6.66 -19.90
N ALA A 46 0.24 -7.35 -18.82
CA ALA A 46 -1.15 -7.61 -18.45
C ALA A 46 -1.98 -6.32 -18.25
N ILE A 47 -1.41 -5.29 -17.59
CA ILE A 47 -2.08 -4.00 -17.40
C ILE A 47 -2.30 -3.28 -18.75
N ASN A 48 -1.34 -3.35 -19.66
CA ASN A 48 -1.45 -2.69 -20.98
C ASN A 48 -2.53 -3.36 -21.85
N GLU A 49 -2.67 -4.67 -21.75
CA GLU A 49 -3.68 -5.46 -22.48
C GLU A 49 -5.08 -5.33 -21.87
N ALA A 50 -5.17 -5.06 -20.57
CA ALA A 50 -6.44 -4.96 -19.86
C ALA A 50 -7.22 -3.69 -20.26
N LYS A 51 -8.53 -3.85 -20.44
CA LYS A 51 -9.45 -2.72 -20.62
C LYS A 51 -9.73 -2.05 -19.29
N PHE A 52 -9.41 -0.77 -19.19
CA PHE A 52 -9.74 0.07 -18.04
C PHE A 52 -10.85 1.04 -18.43
N ASN A 53 -11.82 1.20 -17.55
CA ASN A 53 -12.83 2.25 -17.63
C ASN A 53 -12.47 3.37 -16.67
N ALA A 54 -12.91 4.59 -16.95
CA ALA A 54 -12.78 5.70 -16.02
C ALA A 54 -13.51 5.37 -14.70
N PRO A 55 -12.86 5.60 -13.54
CA PRO A 55 -13.51 5.35 -12.27
C PRO A 55 -14.60 6.39 -11.99
N ILE A 56 -15.65 5.99 -11.26
CA ILE A 56 -16.74 6.86 -10.85
C ILE A 56 -16.38 7.76 -9.64
N CYS A 57 -15.27 7.44 -8.95
CA CYS A 57 -14.75 8.20 -7.82
C CYS A 57 -13.21 8.12 -7.83
N PRO A 58 -12.51 9.03 -7.13
CA PRO A 58 -11.05 8.99 -7.05
C PRO A 58 -10.54 7.68 -6.44
N ILE A 59 -9.48 7.13 -7.03
CA ILE A 59 -8.77 5.93 -6.54
C ILE A 59 -7.45 6.38 -5.91
N TYR A 60 -7.25 6.05 -4.63
CA TYR A 60 -6.01 6.33 -3.91
C TYR A 60 -5.10 5.12 -3.96
N GLN A 61 -3.98 5.28 -4.65
CA GLN A 61 -3.03 4.19 -4.87
C GLN A 61 -1.79 4.36 -3.98
N ASN A 62 -1.14 3.24 -3.65
CA ASN A 62 -0.03 3.21 -2.69
C ASN A 62 1.19 4.07 -3.06
N VAL A 63 1.38 4.39 -4.34
CA VAL A 63 2.61 5.02 -4.87
C VAL A 63 2.73 6.48 -4.47
N ASN A 64 1.66 7.26 -4.63
CA ASN A 64 1.66 8.71 -4.42
C ASN A 64 0.75 9.17 -3.28
N GLY A 65 -0.24 8.36 -2.89
CA GLY A 65 -1.18 8.70 -1.83
C GLY A 65 -2.20 9.79 -2.22
N LEU A 66 -2.38 10.05 -3.51
CA LEU A 66 -3.30 11.06 -4.04
C LEU A 66 -4.49 10.40 -4.72
N GLY A 67 -5.63 11.09 -4.73
CA GLY A 67 -6.81 10.69 -5.49
C GLY A 67 -6.58 10.84 -6.99
N GLU A 68 -6.86 9.79 -7.76
CA GLU A 68 -6.63 9.75 -9.20
C GLU A 68 -7.88 9.27 -9.94
N THR A 69 -8.24 9.96 -11.02
CA THR A 69 -9.37 9.62 -11.91
C THR A 69 -8.93 9.33 -13.35
N SER A 70 -7.71 9.72 -13.73
CA SER A 70 -7.15 9.43 -15.04
C SER A 70 -6.77 7.97 -15.17
N VAL A 71 -7.34 7.26 -16.14
CA VAL A 71 -7.03 5.86 -16.44
C VAL A 71 -5.54 5.66 -16.70
N ASP A 72 -4.89 6.56 -17.45
CA ASP A 72 -3.47 6.47 -17.76
C ASP A 72 -2.59 6.60 -16.53
N ASN A 73 -2.94 7.50 -15.61
CA ASN A 73 -2.21 7.66 -14.36
C ASN A 73 -2.45 6.47 -13.42
N ILE A 74 -3.67 5.95 -13.37
CA ILE A 74 -4.01 4.74 -12.60
C ILE A 74 -3.16 3.56 -13.09
N LYS A 75 -3.06 3.33 -14.40
CA LYS A 75 -2.21 2.29 -14.98
C LYS A 75 -0.74 2.49 -14.62
N LYS A 76 -0.20 3.70 -14.78
CA LYS A 76 1.19 4.03 -14.40
C LYS A 76 1.46 3.75 -12.93
N ASN A 77 0.54 4.13 -12.05
CA ASN A 77 0.66 3.90 -10.61
C ASN A 77 0.62 2.40 -10.28
N LEU A 78 -0.28 1.62 -10.91
CA LEU A 78 -0.34 0.16 -10.73
C LEU A 78 0.97 -0.52 -11.12
N ILE A 79 1.58 -0.11 -12.22
CA ILE A 79 2.87 -0.63 -12.66
C ILE A 79 3.99 -0.23 -11.68
N SER A 80 3.96 1.00 -11.19
CA SER A 80 5.02 1.53 -10.32
C SER A 80 4.98 0.97 -8.91
N GLN A 81 3.80 0.62 -8.38
CA GLN A 81 3.65 0.23 -6.97
C GLN A 81 4.41 -1.05 -6.60
N LEU A 82 4.66 -1.96 -7.56
CA LEU A 82 5.36 -3.22 -7.29
C LEU A 82 6.80 -3.01 -6.83
N THR A 83 7.41 -1.91 -7.26
CA THR A 83 8.81 -1.54 -6.93
C THR A 83 8.93 -0.26 -6.10
N SER A 84 7.80 0.32 -5.67
CA SER A 84 7.77 1.58 -4.92
C SER A 84 7.25 1.38 -3.49
N PRO A 85 7.67 2.22 -2.53
CA PRO A 85 7.15 2.17 -1.16
C PRO A 85 5.64 2.39 -1.10
N VAL A 86 5.00 1.74 -0.12
CA VAL A 86 3.58 1.97 0.19
C VAL A 86 3.45 3.23 1.05
N ARG A 87 2.71 4.22 0.54
CA ARG A 87 2.47 5.51 1.22
C ARG A 87 1.13 5.51 1.98
N TRP A 88 0.90 4.49 2.80
CA TRP A 88 -0.38 4.27 3.49
C TRP A 88 -0.83 5.47 4.33
N THR A 89 0.05 5.99 5.17
CA THR A 89 -0.27 7.14 6.04
C THR A 89 -0.61 8.38 5.23
N GLN A 90 0.13 8.64 4.15
CA GLN A 90 -0.14 9.76 3.25
C GLN A 90 -1.49 9.60 2.56
N SER A 91 -1.82 8.39 2.07
CA SER A 91 -3.10 8.08 1.43
C SER A 91 -4.27 8.33 2.38
N VAL A 92 -4.21 7.80 3.60
CA VAL A 92 -5.29 7.98 4.60
C VAL A 92 -5.46 9.45 4.96
N ASN A 93 -4.38 10.17 5.23
CA ASN A 93 -4.45 11.60 5.55
C ASN A 93 -5.02 12.41 4.38
N GLN A 94 -4.65 12.07 3.13
CA GLN A 94 -5.19 12.76 1.96
C GLN A 94 -6.67 12.47 1.77
N MET A 95 -7.13 11.21 1.92
CA MET A 95 -8.55 10.88 1.86
C MET A 95 -9.37 11.67 2.90
N ILE A 96 -8.86 11.77 4.14
CA ILE A 96 -9.52 12.57 5.19
C ILE A 96 -9.58 14.05 4.79
N LYS A 97 -8.48 14.60 4.27
CA LYS A 97 -8.42 15.99 3.78
C LYS A 97 -9.40 16.24 2.63
N ASP A 98 -9.60 15.24 1.78
CA ASP A 98 -10.52 15.30 0.64
C ASP A 98 -11.99 15.01 1.05
N GLY A 99 -12.25 14.85 2.35
CA GLY A 99 -13.60 14.78 2.91
C GLY A 99 -14.08 13.39 3.32
N ALA A 100 -13.21 12.38 3.37
CA ALA A 100 -13.62 11.08 3.88
C ALA A 100 -13.92 11.14 5.38
N THR A 101 -15.13 10.73 5.76
CA THR A 101 -15.61 10.69 7.16
C THR A 101 -15.64 9.29 7.73
N GLU A 102 -15.60 8.26 6.87
CA GLU A 102 -15.64 6.85 7.23
C GLU A 102 -14.77 6.03 6.29
N PHE A 103 -14.18 4.95 6.83
CA PHE A 103 -13.48 3.93 6.06
C PHE A 103 -14.12 2.57 6.26
N VAL A 104 -14.47 1.93 5.16
CA VAL A 104 -15.07 0.60 5.15
C VAL A 104 -14.03 -0.40 4.64
N GLU A 105 -13.55 -1.31 5.51
CA GLU A 105 -12.62 -2.37 5.10
C GLU A 105 -13.41 -3.53 4.51
N ILE A 106 -13.20 -3.80 3.23
CA ILE A 106 -13.84 -4.92 2.51
C ILE A 106 -12.82 -6.06 2.43
N GLY A 107 -13.13 -7.18 3.08
CA GLY A 107 -12.28 -8.36 3.12
C GLY A 107 -12.23 -9.02 4.50
N PRO A 108 -11.47 -10.12 4.64
CA PRO A 108 -11.34 -10.82 5.91
C PRO A 108 -10.46 -10.05 6.90
N GLY A 109 -10.89 -10.00 8.15
CA GLY A 109 -10.13 -9.36 9.23
C GLY A 109 -10.40 -7.87 9.40
N LYS A 110 -9.54 -7.20 10.22
CA LYS A 110 -9.65 -5.78 10.60
C LYS A 110 -8.29 -5.10 10.66
N VAL A 111 -7.36 -5.50 9.78
CA VAL A 111 -5.97 -5.01 9.81
C VAL A 111 -5.90 -3.55 9.39
N LEU A 112 -6.58 -3.18 8.31
CA LEU A 112 -6.57 -1.81 7.78
C LEU A 112 -7.28 -0.85 8.72
N GLN A 113 -8.37 -1.26 9.37
CA GLN A 113 -9.03 -0.47 10.42
C GLN A 113 -8.05 -0.14 11.55
N GLY A 114 -7.28 -1.14 12.02
CA GLY A 114 -6.26 -0.94 13.05
C GLY A 114 -5.15 0.02 12.62
N LEU A 115 -4.76 0.01 11.35
CA LEU A 115 -3.79 0.95 10.80
C LEU A 115 -4.36 2.37 10.69
N ILE A 116 -5.61 2.51 10.26
CA ILE A 116 -6.30 3.80 10.16
C ILE A 116 -6.45 4.43 11.55
N LYS A 117 -6.87 3.66 12.56
CA LYS A 117 -6.99 4.15 13.95
C LYS A 117 -5.65 4.60 14.57
N LYS A 118 -4.52 4.11 14.10
CA LYS A 118 -3.19 4.61 14.50
C LYS A 118 -2.89 5.99 13.89
N ILE A 119 -3.47 6.32 12.75
CA ILE A 119 -3.30 7.59 12.06
C ILE A 119 -4.28 8.62 12.61
N ASN A 120 -5.56 8.25 12.68
CA ASN A 120 -6.63 9.09 13.23
C ASN A 120 -7.61 8.22 14.03
N ARG A 121 -7.69 8.45 15.34
CA ARG A 121 -8.55 7.66 16.25
C ARG A 121 -10.03 8.03 16.15
N GLU A 122 -10.32 9.24 15.73
CA GLU A 122 -11.69 9.75 15.67
C GLU A 122 -12.45 9.29 14.43
N ILE A 123 -11.73 8.97 13.33
CA ILE A 123 -12.37 8.57 12.07
C ILE A 123 -13.12 7.24 12.23
N LEU A 124 -14.34 7.16 11.69
CA LEU A 124 -15.13 5.94 11.71
C LEU A 124 -14.49 4.86 10.82
N THR A 125 -14.42 3.63 11.34
CA THR A 125 -13.94 2.47 10.57
C THR A 125 -14.90 1.31 10.79
N THR A 126 -15.37 0.70 9.72
CA THR A 126 -16.36 -0.38 9.74
C THR A 126 -15.97 -1.54 8.80
N THR A 127 -16.68 -2.65 8.92
CA THR A 127 -16.69 -3.74 7.95
C THR A 127 -18.14 -3.92 7.49
N PRO A 128 -18.43 -4.09 6.19
CA PRO A 128 -19.78 -4.33 5.74
C PRO A 128 -20.29 -5.65 6.33
N LEU A 129 -21.58 -5.68 6.68
CA LEU A 129 -22.30 -6.93 6.95
C LEU A 129 -22.46 -7.66 5.62
N LEU A 130 -21.75 -8.76 5.44
CA LEU A 130 -21.90 -9.68 4.28
C LEU A 130 -22.89 -10.76 4.63
#